data_fadb20c4226702605ad995f7f5e38ac3
#
_entry.id   fadb20c4226702605ad995f7f5e38ac3
#
_cell.length_a   1.000
_cell.length_b   1.000
_cell.length_c   1.000
_cell.angle_alpha   90.00
_cell.angle_beta   90.00
_cell.angle_gamma   90.00
#
_symmetry.space_group_name_H-M   'P 1'
#
loop_
_entity.id
_entity.type
_entity.pdbx_description
1 polymer ?
#
loop_
_entity_poly.entity_id
_entity_poly.type
_entity_poly.pdbx_seq_one_letter_code
_entity_poly.pdbx_strand_id
1 'polypeptide(L)'
;MTHATAHTQAAGPATPTAGAAPIVDLRAVSKRFGHANDGILERVLQRARLARPSPVTHALDEVDLLVRPSEVVGLVGESGCGKSTLGRLAVGLDAPTSGQVLVDGRDRQTLQGPARSSAALDIQMIFQDAYASLNPRLRVDRIVGEGARLNGLLGESDYDDYVCAQLERAGLDPALRHRYPHQFSGGQRQRIGIARALAVRPRMLVCDEAVAALDVSIQAQVLNLFMDLRDELGLAYLFISHDLSVIRHLSDRVVVMYLGRVVESAPVSYTHLRAHETRGNL
;
A
#
# COMPACT_ATOMS: atom_id res chain seq x y z
N MET A 1 29.25 2.34 45.72
CA MET A 1 27.94 2.65 45.13
C MET A 1 28.04 2.33 43.66
N THR A 2 27.58 1.13 43.29
CA THR A 2 27.72 0.51 41.97
C THR A 2 26.50 0.86 41.15
N HIS A 3 26.64 1.65 40.07
CA HIS A 3 25.59 1.93 39.10
C HIS A 3 25.43 0.70 38.16
N ALA A 4 24.31 0.01 38.29
CA ALA A 4 23.88 -1.01 37.36
C ALA A 4 23.23 -0.33 36.14
N THR A 5 23.90 -0.39 35.01
CA THR A 5 23.38 -0.04 33.68
C THR A 5 22.45 -1.15 33.22
N ALA A 6 21.15 -0.90 33.19
CA ALA A 6 20.18 -1.79 32.58
C ALA A 6 20.33 -1.74 31.05
N HIS A 7 20.85 -2.81 30.45
CA HIS A 7 20.78 -3.04 29.02
C HIS A 7 19.32 -3.39 28.66
N THR A 8 18.63 -2.45 28.01
CA THR A 8 17.36 -2.73 27.31
C THR A 8 17.70 -3.64 26.12
N GLN A 9 17.33 -4.91 26.20
CA GLN A 9 17.38 -5.83 25.07
C GLN A 9 16.45 -5.31 23.97
N ALA A 10 17.00 -5.00 22.81
CA ALA A 10 16.26 -4.75 21.61
C ALA A 10 15.40 -6.00 21.28
N ALA A 11 14.09 -5.81 21.20
CA ALA A 11 13.18 -6.85 20.74
C ALA A 11 13.59 -7.22 19.29
N GLY A 12 13.85 -8.50 19.05
CA GLY A 12 14.15 -8.99 17.71
C GLY A 12 12.95 -8.80 16.76
N PRO A 13 13.19 -8.85 15.43
CA PRO A 13 12.15 -8.60 14.44
C PRO A 13 10.93 -9.48 14.68
N ALA A 14 9.74 -8.86 14.69
CA ALA A 14 8.47 -9.54 14.88
C ALA A 14 8.27 -10.59 13.77
N THR A 15 8.44 -11.86 14.11
CA THR A 15 8.22 -12.97 13.17
C THR A 15 6.73 -13.07 12.84
N PRO A 16 6.34 -13.20 11.55
CA PRO A 16 4.94 -13.37 11.17
C PRO A 16 4.33 -14.57 11.90
N THR A 17 3.26 -14.36 12.64
CA THR A 17 2.61 -15.44 13.40
C THR A 17 1.88 -16.36 12.42
N ALA A 18 2.44 -17.51 12.10
CA ALA A 18 1.78 -18.53 11.29
C ALA A 18 0.50 -18.98 12.02
N GLY A 19 -0.67 -18.54 11.52
CA GLY A 19 -1.99 -18.84 12.11
C GLY A 19 -2.82 -17.62 12.48
N ALA A 20 -2.27 -16.40 12.47
CA ALA A 20 -3.07 -15.19 12.65
C ALA A 20 -4.03 -14.96 11.47
N ALA A 21 -5.25 -14.51 11.78
CA ALA A 21 -6.20 -14.11 10.74
C ALA A 21 -5.61 -13.00 9.87
N PRO A 22 -5.79 -13.04 8.53
CA PRO A 22 -5.26 -12.02 7.65
C PRO A 22 -5.95 -10.67 7.88
N ILE A 23 -5.17 -9.56 7.77
CA ILE A 23 -5.71 -8.20 7.75
C ILE A 23 -6.56 -8.02 6.49
N VAL A 24 -6.01 -8.43 5.34
CA VAL A 24 -6.71 -8.43 4.06
C VAL A 24 -6.59 -9.79 3.39
N ASP A 25 -7.69 -10.25 2.79
CA ASP A 25 -7.77 -11.52 2.06
C ASP A 25 -8.63 -11.30 0.80
N LEU A 26 -7.97 -11.32 -0.35
CA LEU A 26 -8.60 -11.24 -1.67
C LEU A 26 -8.84 -12.67 -2.16
N ARG A 27 -10.09 -12.98 -2.53
CA ARG A 27 -10.52 -14.33 -2.96
C ARG A 27 -11.12 -14.28 -4.35
N ALA A 28 -10.50 -14.97 -5.30
CA ALA A 28 -10.88 -15.07 -6.69
C ALA A 28 -11.26 -13.71 -7.30
N VAL A 29 -10.46 -12.67 -6.98
CA VAL A 29 -10.78 -11.29 -7.34
C VAL A 29 -10.48 -11.03 -8.80
N SER A 30 -11.50 -10.57 -9.54
CA SER A 30 -11.34 -10.11 -10.93
C SER A 30 -11.70 -8.63 -11.04
N LYS A 31 -11.00 -7.91 -11.91
CA LYS A 31 -11.27 -6.51 -12.21
C LYS A 31 -11.23 -6.25 -13.70
N ARG A 32 -12.32 -5.71 -14.22
CA ARG A 32 -12.47 -5.30 -15.61
C ARG A 32 -12.69 -3.81 -15.69
N PHE A 33 -11.99 -3.15 -16.59
CA PHE A 33 -12.19 -1.75 -16.95
C PHE A 33 -12.74 -1.66 -18.37
N GLY A 34 -13.56 -0.67 -18.63
CA GLY A 34 -14.28 -0.49 -19.86
C GLY A 34 -15.77 -0.76 -19.59
N HIS A 35 -16.61 0.14 -20.03
CA HIS A 35 -18.05 -0.02 -19.91
C HIS A 35 -18.51 -0.90 -21.06
N ALA A 36 -18.97 -2.11 -20.74
CA ALA A 36 -20.20 -2.51 -21.37
C ALA A 36 -21.26 -1.58 -20.75
N ASN A 37 -21.43 -0.39 -21.30
CA ASN A 37 -22.53 0.49 -20.90
C ASN A 37 -23.82 -0.22 -21.31
N ASP A 38 -24.40 -0.95 -20.36
CA ASP A 38 -25.67 -1.67 -20.53
C ASP A 38 -26.87 -0.73 -20.58
N GLY A 39 -26.68 0.52 -20.99
CA GLY A 39 -27.75 1.43 -21.30
C GLY A 39 -28.61 0.86 -22.43
N ILE A 40 -29.95 0.83 -22.24
CA ILE A 40 -30.91 0.33 -23.23
C ILE A 40 -30.64 0.96 -24.61
N LEU A 41 -30.25 2.23 -24.65
CA LEU A 41 -29.93 2.98 -25.86
C LEU A 41 -28.70 2.43 -26.60
N GLU A 42 -27.65 2.04 -25.88
CA GLU A 42 -26.40 1.54 -26.44
C GLU A 42 -26.55 0.10 -26.93
N ARG A 43 -27.36 -0.73 -26.25
CA ARG A 43 -27.77 -2.06 -26.76
C ARG A 43 -28.54 -1.97 -28.08
N VAL A 44 -29.38 -0.94 -28.23
CA VAL A 44 -30.11 -0.69 -29.47
C VAL A 44 -29.15 -0.23 -30.58
N LEU A 45 -28.20 0.69 -30.27
CA LEU A 45 -27.20 1.19 -31.20
C LEU A 45 -26.20 0.09 -31.62
N GLN A 46 -25.79 -0.80 -30.70
CA GLN A 46 -24.95 -1.98 -31.01
C GLN A 46 -25.68 -3.01 -31.88
N ARG A 47 -26.97 -3.26 -31.60
CA ARG A 47 -27.79 -4.10 -32.47
C ARG A 47 -27.98 -3.51 -33.88
N ALA A 48 -28.03 -2.21 -33.99
CA ALA A 48 -28.09 -1.48 -35.27
C ALA A 48 -26.71 -1.37 -35.97
N ARG A 49 -25.62 -1.95 -35.42
CA ARG A 49 -24.22 -1.84 -35.90
C ARG A 49 -23.72 -0.40 -36.03
N LEU A 50 -24.30 0.54 -35.30
CA LEU A 50 -23.94 1.96 -35.30
C LEU A 50 -22.93 2.33 -34.19
N ALA A 51 -22.69 1.44 -33.21
CA ALA A 51 -21.67 1.60 -32.19
C ALA A 51 -20.73 0.40 -32.17
N ARG A 52 -19.40 0.66 -32.04
CA ARG A 52 -18.40 -0.38 -31.81
C ARG A 52 -18.40 -0.73 -30.32
N PRO A 53 -18.28 -2.01 -29.93
CA PRO A 53 -18.13 -2.38 -28.53
C PRO A 53 -16.86 -1.72 -27.98
N SER A 54 -16.97 -1.04 -26.85
CA SER A 54 -15.81 -0.47 -26.15
C SER A 54 -14.89 -1.62 -25.70
N PRO A 55 -13.57 -1.53 -25.91
CA PRO A 55 -12.66 -2.58 -25.49
C PRO A 55 -12.72 -2.74 -23.97
N VAL A 56 -12.97 -3.94 -23.50
CA VAL A 56 -12.92 -4.31 -22.08
C VAL A 56 -11.50 -4.76 -21.76
N THR A 57 -10.85 -4.07 -20.83
CA THR A 57 -9.53 -4.47 -20.32
C THR A 57 -9.69 -5.32 -19.08
N HIS A 58 -9.21 -6.56 -19.11
CA HIS A 58 -9.14 -7.44 -17.96
C HIS A 58 -7.85 -7.12 -17.20
N ALA A 59 -7.96 -6.36 -16.10
CA ALA A 59 -6.80 -5.97 -15.31
C ALA A 59 -6.41 -7.02 -14.28
N LEU A 60 -7.41 -7.75 -13.73
CA LEU A 60 -7.21 -8.88 -12.81
C LEU A 60 -8.17 -10.01 -13.19
N ASP A 61 -7.69 -11.25 -13.01
CA ASP A 61 -8.43 -12.46 -13.37
C ASP A 61 -8.22 -13.54 -12.30
N GLU A 62 -9.22 -13.74 -11.45
CA GLU A 62 -9.28 -14.71 -10.35
C GLU A 62 -8.05 -14.72 -9.45
N VAL A 63 -7.66 -13.54 -8.94
CA VAL A 63 -6.49 -13.36 -8.08
C VAL A 63 -6.83 -13.67 -6.63
N ASP A 64 -6.01 -14.53 -6.02
CA ASP A 64 -5.99 -14.78 -4.57
C ASP A 64 -4.73 -14.16 -3.96
N LEU A 65 -4.91 -13.36 -2.91
CA LEU A 65 -3.82 -12.75 -2.15
C LEU A 65 -4.27 -12.48 -0.72
N LEU A 66 -3.45 -12.86 0.24
CA LEU A 66 -3.68 -12.49 1.64
C LEU A 66 -2.45 -11.81 2.24
N VAL A 67 -2.66 -10.93 3.22
CA VAL A 67 -1.59 -10.29 4.00
C VAL A 67 -1.92 -10.42 5.47
N ARG A 68 -0.98 -10.97 6.25
CA ARG A 68 -1.11 -11.17 7.70
C ARG A 68 -0.57 -9.98 8.49
N PRO A 69 -0.90 -9.87 9.77
CA PRO A 69 -0.27 -8.89 10.66
C PRO A 69 1.27 -9.02 10.63
N SER A 70 1.96 -7.87 10.57
CA SER A 70 3.43 -7.76 10.54
C SER A 70 4.10 -8.49 9.37
N GLU A 71 3.34 -9.01 8.38
CA GLU A 71 3.87 -9.63 7.17
C GLU A 71 4.20 -8.58 6.12
N VAL A 72 5.35 -8.69 5.47
CA VAL A 72 5.71 -7.93 4.27
C VAL A 72 5.58 -8.82 3.05
N VAL A 73 4.57 -8.55 2.23
CA VAL A 73 4.35 -9.23 0.95
C VAL A 73 4.87 -8.35 -0.17
N GLY A 74 5.88 -8.82 -0.87
CA GLY A 74 6.38 -8.18 -2.09
C GLY A 74 5.57 -8.62 -3.31
N LEU A 75 5.07 -7.68 -4.09
CA LEU A 75 4.32 -7.93 -5.31
C LEU A 75 5.12 -7.45 -6.51
N VAL A 76 5.52 -8.39 -7.37
CA VAL A 76 6.33 -8.12 -8.56
C VAL A 76 5.64 -8.58 -9.84
N GLY A 77 6.09 -8.06 -10.98
CA GLY A 77 5.59 -8.42 -12.30
C GLY A 77 5.83 -7.29 -13.30
N GLU A 78 5.57 -7.57 -14.57
CA GLU A 78 5.74 -6.59 -15.66
C GLU A 78 4.86 -5.35 -15.48
N SER A 79 5.25 -4.24 -16.13
CA SER A 79 4.41 -3.03 -16.14
C SER A 79 3.07 -3.34 -16.81
N GLY A 80 1.98 -2.87 -16.20
CA GLY A 80 0.62 -3.11 -16.73
C GLY A 80 0.02 -4.49 -16.41
N CYS A 81 0.70 -5.40 -15.68
CA CYS A 81 0.14 -6.72 -15.33
C CYS A 81 -0.93 -6.69 -14.23
N GLY A 82 -1.31 -5.53 -13.68
CA GLY A 82 -2.41 -5.40 -12.71
C GLY A 82 -2.00 -5.12 -11.26
N LYS A 83 -0.71 -4.97 -10.91
CA LYS A 83 -0.22 -4.78 -9.54
C LYS A 83 -0.88 -3.60 -8.81
N SER A 84 -0.85 -2.41 -9.39
CA SER A 84 -1.47 -1.21 -8.80
C SER A 84 -2.98 -1.36 -8.66
N THR A 85 -3.63 -2.06 -9.62
CA THR A 85 -5.06 -2.38 -9.53
C THR A 85 -5.33 -3.28 -8.32
N LEU A 86 -4.49 -4.29 -8.09
CA LEU A 86 -4.61 -5.18 -6.93
C LEU A 86 -4.42 -4.40 -5.62
N GLY A 87 -3.40 -3.53 -5.55
CA GLY A 87 -3.19 -2.64 -4.41
C GLY A 87 -4.39 -1.74 -4.11
N ARG A 88 -4.99 -1.13 -5.13
CA ARG A 88 -6.19 -0.28 -5.00
C ARG A 88 -7.42 -1.05 -4.50
N LEU A 89 -7.59 -2.31 -4.92
CA LEU A 89 -8.64 -3.18 -4.39
C LEU A 89 -8.38 -3.53 -2.93
N ALA A 90 -7.14 -3.84 -2.55
CA ALA A 90 -6.77 -4.15 -1.17
C ALA A 90 -7.05 -2.99 -0.22
N VAL A 91 -6.77 -1.74 -0.65
CA VAL A 91 -7.09 -0.52 0.13
C VAL A 91 -8.59 -0.19 0.08
N GLY A 92 -9.32 -0.63 -0.97
CA GLY A 92 -10.73 -0.34 -1.21
C GLY A 92 -10.99 0.99 -1.91
N LEU A 93 -10.01 1.50 -2.65
CA LEU A 93 -10.18 2.61 -3.58
C LEU A 93 -11.00 2.19 -4.80
N ASP A 94 -10.88 0.93 -5.20
CA ASP A 94 -11.67 0.31 -6.24
C ASP A 94 -12.49 -0.86 -5.68
N ALA A 95 -13.62 -1.19 -6.32
CA ALA A 95 -14.37 -2.40 -6.04
C ALA A 95 -14.04 -3.49 -7.07
N PRO A 96 -13.98 -4.77 -6.71
CA PRO A 96 -13.81 -5.86 -7.66
C PRO A 96 -15.04 -5.98 -8.56
N THR A 97 -14.85 -6.51 -9.77
CA THR A 97 -15.95 -6.88 -10.69
C THR A 97 -16.58 -8.20 -10.27
N SER A 98 -15.77 -9.14 -9.78
CA SER A 98 -16.19 -10.40 -9.16
C SER A 98 -15.16 -10.85 -8.13
N GLY A 99 -15.51 -11.82 -7.29
CA GLY A 99 -14.72 -12.23 -6.12
C GLY A 99 -15.00 -11.35 -4.90
N GLN A 100 -14.20 -11.52 -3.85
CA GLN A 100 -14.40 -10.85 -2.56
C GLN A 100 -13.10 -10.26 -2.03
N VAL A 101 -13.19 -9.10 -1.37
CA VAL A 101 -12.10 -8.50 -0.60
C VAL A 101 -12.53 -8.49 0.86
N LEU A 102 -11.91 -9.35 1.66
CA LEU A 102 -12.21 -9.46 3.09
C LEU A 102 -11.20 -8.63 3.89
N VAL A 103 -11.70 -7.87 4.87
CA VAL A 103 -10.90 -7.18 5.89
C VAL A 103 -11.30 -7.77 7.23
N ASP A 104 -10.33 -8.32 7.96
CA ASP A 104 -10.58 -9.10 9.21
C ASP A 104 -11.69 -10.15 9.02
N GLY A 105 -11.67 -10.86 7.88
CA GLY A 105 -12.65 -11.90 7.53
C GLY A 105 -14.05 -11.41 7.14
N ARG A 106 -14.27 -10.10 7.05
CA ARG A 106 -15.56 -9.50 6.65
C ARG A 106 -15.48 -8.92 5.24
N ASP A 107 -16.45 -9.21 4.40
CA ASP A 107 -16.48 -8.66 3.05
C ASP A 107 -16.61 -7.13 3.09
N ARG A 108 -15.58 -6.45 2.54
CA ARG A 108 -15.49 -5.00 2.52
C ARG A 108 -16.68 -4.32 1.85
N GLN A 109 -17.29 -4.96 0.86
CA GLN A 109 -18.44 -4.41 0.14
C GLN A 109 -19.71 -4.38 1.00
N THR A 110 -19.79 -5.26 2.00
CA THR A 110 -20.93 -5.32 2.93
C THR A 110 -20.77 -4.41 4.14
N LEU A 111 -19.58 -3.85 4.37
CA LEU A 111 -19.32 -2.98 5.51
C LEU A 111 -20.05 -1.64 5.36
N GLN A 112 -20.68 -1.19 6.46
CA GLN A 112 -21.40 0.07 6.54
C GLN A 112 -21.04 0.84 7.81
N GLY A 113 -21.31 2.16 7.80
CA GLY A 113 -21.13 3.01 8.98
C GLY A 113 -19.72 2.95 9.59
N PRO A 114 -19.59 2.87 10.91
CA PRO A 114 -18.30 2.89 11.61
C PRO A 114 -17.35 1.75 11.17
N ALA A 115 -17.88 0.55 10.87
CA ALA A 115 -17.06 -0.59 10.43
C ALA A 115 -16.40 -0.31 9.07
N ARG A 116 -17.08 0.37 8.15
CA ARG A 116 -16.50 0.79 6.86
C ARG A 116 -15.41 1.84 7.06
N SER A 117 -15.63 2.80 7.96
CA SER A 117 -14.64 3.83 8.27
C SER A 117 -13.39 3.22 8.90
N SER A 118 -13.54 2.32 9.88
CA SER A 118 -12.42 1.62 10.50
C SER A 118 -11.61 0.85 9.46
N ALA A 119 -12.24 0.03 8.62
CA ALA A 119 -11.57 -0.72 7.56
C ALA A 119 -10.85 0.18 6.54
N ALA A 120 -11.31 1.42 6.34
CA ALA A 120 -10.64 2.40 5.49
C ALA A 120 -9.41 3.03 6.17
N LEU A 121 -9.40 3.15 7.50
CA LEU A 121 -8.25 3.66 8.25
C LEU A 121 -7.18 2.58 8.44
N ASP A 122 -7.59 1.33 8.64
CA ASP A 122 -6.69 0.20 8.91
C ASP A 122 -5.71 -0.07 7.77
N ILE A 123 -6.08 0.23 6.52
CA ILE A 123 -5.26 -0.03 5.34
C ILE A 123 -5.08 1.26 4.55
N GLN A 124 -3.86 1.77 4.49
CA GLN A 124 -3.53 3.02 3.81
C GLN A 124 -2.64 2.79 2.59
N MET A 125 -2.70 3.70 1.62
CA MET A 125 -1.90 3.61 0.39
C MET A 125 -0.89 4.73 0.29
N ILE A 126 0.35 4.36 -0.04
CA ILE A 126 1.43 5.26 -0.42
C ILE A 126 1.58 5.12 -1.93
N PHE A 127 1.35 6.23 -2.64
CA PHE A 127 1.32 6.26 -4.10
C PHE A 127 2.71 6.46 -4.69
N GLN A 128 2.89 6.02 -5.93
CA GLN A 128 4.09 6.18 -6.75
C GLN A 128 4.47 7.66 -6.93
N ASP A 129 3.50 8.49 -7.29
CA ASP A 129 3.71 9.93 -7.44
C ASP A 129 3.38 10.67 -6.14
N ALA A 130 4.42 10.92 -5.36
CA ALA A 130 4.30 11.69 -4.12
C ALA A 130 3.78 13.12 -4.37
N TYR A 131 4.11 13.74 -5.53
CA TYR A 131 3.66 15.09 -5.83
C TYR A 131 2.16 15.14 -6.13
N ALA A 132 1.68 14.27 -7.03
CA ALA A 132 0.26 14.20 -7.36
C ALA A 132 -0.62 13.75 -6.18
N SER A 133 -0.04 13.03 -5.22
CA SER A 133 -0.77 12.54 -4.05
C SER A 133 -1.00 13.59 -2.96
N LEU A 134 -0.28 14.71 -2.97
CA LEU A 134 -0.36 15.78 -1.97
C LEU A 134 -1.10 16.99 -2.55
N ASN A 135 -2.05 17.55 -1.81
CA ASN A 135 -2.72 18.79 -2.23
C ASN A 135 -1.73 19.97 -2.16
N PRO A 136 -1.31 20.57 -3.30
CA PRO A 136 -0.28 21.61 -3.34
C PRO A 136 -0.73 22.93 -2.69
N ARG A 137 -2.02 23.10 -2.41
CA ARG A 137 -2.59 24.29 -1.80
C ARG A 137 -2.65 24.22 -0.27
N LEU A 138 -2.37 23.05 0.31
CA LEU A 138 -2.37 22.84 1.75
C LEU A 138 -0.93 22.81 2.28
N ARG A 139 -0.75 23.30 3.51
CA ARG A 139 0.50 23.14 4.24
C ARG A 139 0.65 21.70 4.73
N VAL A 140 1.88 21.30 5.01
CA VAL A 140 2.19 19.93 5.42
C VAL A 140 1.48 19.55 6.72
N ASP A 141 1.35 20.46 7.69
CA ASP A 141 0.60 20.21 8.93
C ASP A 141 -0.85 19.78 8.63
N ARG A 142 -1.51 20.43 7.67
CA ARG A 142 -2.89 20.09 7.25
C ARG A 142 -2.95 18.77 6.50
N ILE A 143 -2.00 18.53 5.60
CA ILE A 143 -1.95 17.28 4.83
C ILE A 143 -1.79 16.07 5.74
N VAL A 144 -0.91 16.16 6.75
CA VAL A 144 -0.63 15.06 7.67
C VAL A 144 -1.75 14.87 8.70
N GLY A 145 -2.22 15.95 9.32
CA GLY A 145 -3.13 15.85 10.46
C GLY A 145 -4.62 15.76 10.11
N GLU A 146 -5.02 16.10 8.86
CA GLU A 146 -6.44 16.18 8.49
C GLU A 146 -7.17 14.85 8.66
N GLY A 147 -6.57 13.74 8.21
CA GLY A 147 -7.18 12.41 8.32
C GLY A 147 -7.44 12.01 9.77
N ALA A 148 -6.46 12.23 10.66
CA ALA A 148 -6.60 11.92 12.08
C ALA A 148 -7.66 12.80 12.75
N ARG A 149 -7.70 14.09 12.43
CA ARG A 149 -8.69 15.03 12.97
C ARG A 149 -10.11 14.69 12.55
N LEU A 150 -10.35 14.44 11.26
CA LEU A 150 -11.68 14.12 10.73
C LEU A 150 -12.25 12.82 11.28
N ASN A 151 -11.38 11.88 11.68
CA ASN A 151 -11.80 10.61 12.26
C ASN A 151 -11.77 10.59 13.80
N GLY A 152 -11.62 11.77 14.44
CA GLY A 152 -11.69 11.90 15.90
C GLY A 152 -10.55 11.22 16.65
N LEU A 153 -9.42 10.98 16.00
CA LEU A 153 -8.23 10.38 16.62
C LEU A 153 -7.43 11.39 17.49
N LEU A 154 -7.75 12.68 17.36
CA LEU A 154 -7.06 13.80 18.00
C LEU A 154 -8.04 14.80 18.60
N GLY A 155 -7.71 15.32 19.79
CA GLY A 155 -8.24 16.57 20.31
C GLY A 155 -7.62 17.78 19.61
N GLU A 156 -8.26 18.97 19.68
CA GLU A 156 -7.71 20.18 19.09
C GLU A 156 -6.42 20.65 19.80
N SER A 157 -6.29 20.38 21.11
CA SER A 157 -5.12 20.74 21.92
C SER A 157 -3.84 19.99 21.50
N ASP A 158 -3.98 18.78 20.95
CA ASP A 158 -2.86 17.87 20.73
C ASP A 158 -2.44 17.82 19.25
N TYR A 159 -3.07 18.62 18.41
CA TYR A 159 -2.92 18.56 16.96
C TYR A 159 -1.50 18.82 16.48
N ASP A 160 -0.88 19.90 16.96
CA ASP A 160 0.48 20.29 16.51
C ASP A 160 1.53 19.28 16.98
N ASP A 161 1.45 18.83 18.23
CA ASP A 161 2.37 17.83 18.78
C ASP A 161 2.24 16.49 18.07
N TYR A 162 1.01 16.10 17.74
CA TYR A 162 0.76 14.88 17.00
C TYR A 162 1.35 14.93 15.58
N VAL A 163 1.12 16.03 14.86
CA VAL A 163 1.68 16.23 13.52
C VAL A 163 3.20 16.22 13.56
N CYS A 164 3.81 16.90 14.55
CA CYS A 164 5.25 16.88 14.76
C CYS A 164 5.77 15.46 14.95
N ALA A 165 5.13 14.66 15.80
CA ALA A 165 5.52 13.28 16.03
C ALA A 165 5.41 12.40 14.77
N GLN A 166 4.39 12.61 13.91
CA GLN A 166 4.29 11.86 12.64
C GLN A 166 5.37 12.28 11.65
N LEU A 167 5.74 13.55 11.59
CA LEU A 167 6.83 14.03 10.76
C LEU A 167 8.17 13.47 11.20
N GLU A 168 8.47 13.49 12.51
CA GLU A 168 9.68 12.89 13.08
C GLU A 168 9.78 11.40 12.75
N ARG A 169 8.69 10.62 12.92
CA ARG A 169 8.63 9.20 12.53
C ARG A 169 8.93 8.98 11.05
N ALA A 170 8.49 9.89 10.19
CA ALA A 170 8.82 9.83 8.77
C ALA A 170 10.22 10.39 8.44
N GLY A 171 11.02 10.77 9.44
CA GLY A 171 12.37 11.31 9.28
C GLY A 171 12.37 12.74 8.68
N LEU A 172 11.37 13.55 9.01
CA LEU A 172 11.27 14.96 8.62
C LEU A 172 11.39 15.86 9.84
N ASP A 173 12.05 17.01 9.66
CA ASP A 173 12.10 18.04 10.68
C ASP A 173 10.70 18.68 10.90
N PRO A 174 10.12 18.61 12.11
CA PRO A 174 8.82 19.19 12.43
C PRO A 174 8.73 20.70 12.20
N ALA A 175 9.86 21.42 12.24
CA ALA A 175 9.88 22.85 11.95
C ALA A 175 9.39 23.17 10.52
N LEU A 176 9.45 22.19 9.61
CA LEU A 176 9.02 22.33 8.22
C LEU A 176 7.50 22.19 8.03
N ARG A 177 6.71 21.85 9.06
CA ARG A 177 5.26 21.55 8.97
C ARG A 177 4.40 22.66 8.36
N HIS A 178 4.84 23.91 8.45
CA HIS A 178 4.09 25.05 7.91
C HIS A 178 4.39 25.35 6.43
N ARG A 179 5.33 24.60 5.81
CA ARG A 179 5.66 24.75 4.40
C ARG A 179 4.65 24.03 3.51
N TYR A 180 4.69 24.35 2.21
CA TYR A 180 3.86 23.75 1.18
C TYR A 180 4.63 22.65 0.42
N PRO A 181 3.96 21.63 -0.17
CA PRO A 181 4.61 20.51 -0.84
C PRO A 181 5.63 20.89 -1.91
N HIS A 182 5.40 21.98 -2.65
CA HIS A 182 6.31 22.43 -3.70
C HIS A 182 7.68 22.91 -3.18
N GLN A 183 7.81 23.17 -1.86
CA GLN A 183 9.04 23.62 -1.20
C GLN A 183 9.94 22.45 -0.74
N PHE A 184 9.58 21.20 -1.06
CA PHE A 184 10.28 20.00 -0.63
C PHE A 184 10.87 19.23 -1.81
N SER A 185 11.96 18.48 -1.56
CA SER A 185 12.52 17.53 -2.53
C SER A 185 11.58 16.34 -2.76
N GLY A 186 11.83 15.54 -3.80
CA GLY A 186 11.06 14.32 -4.09
C GLY A 186 11.02 13.36 -2.89
N GLY A 187 12.18 13.07 -2.30
CA GLY A 187 12.27 12.19 -1.13
C GLY A 187 11.58 12.76 0.11
N GLN A 188 11.63 14.07 0.32
CA GLN A 188 10.91 14.71 1.41
C GLN A 188 9.39 14.65 1.19
N ARG A 189 8.90 14.83 -0.03
CA ARG A 189 7.47 14.66 -0.36
C ARG A 189 7.00 13.23 -0.12
N GLN A 190 7.84 12.24 -0.46
CA GLN A 190 7.54 10.84 -0.14
C GLN A 190 7.39 10.62 1.36
N ARG A 191 8.29 11.19 2.17
CA ARG A 191 8.19 11.14 3.64
C ARG A 191 6.95 11.85 4.18
N ILE A 192 6.50 12.95 3.57
CA ILE A 192 5.21 13.60 3.91
C ILE A 192 4.03 12.64 3.61
N GLY A 193 4.07 11.92 2.48
CA GLY A 193 3.08 10.89 2.14
C GLY A 193 3.05 9.75 3.17
N ILE A 194 4.22 9.30 3.63
CA ILE A 194 4.35 8.31 4.70
C ILE A 194 3.77 8.86 6.01
N ALA A 195 4.16 10.07 6.45
CA ALA A 195 3.63 10.70 7.65
C ALA A 195 2.10 10.82 7.63
N ARG A 196 1.53 11.21 6.49
CA ARG A 196 0.07 11.27 6.27
C ARG A 196 -0.60 9.90 6.44
N ALA A 197 0.00 8.85 5.86
CA ALA A 197 -0.52 7.50 5.97
C ALA A 197 -0.48 6.99 7.43
N LEU A 198 0.62 7.26 8.15
CA LEU A 198 0.80 6.87 9.55
C LEU A 198 -0.12 7.63 10.50
N ALA A 199 -0.52 8.86 10.16
CA ALA A 199 -1.33 9.71 11.02
C ALA A 199 -2.71 9.13 11.35
N VAL A 200 -3.23 8.20 10.58
CA VAL A 200 -4.49 7.51 10.87
C VAL A 200 -4.29 6.18 11.62
N ARG A 201 -3.05 5.87 12.04
CA ARG A 201 -2.66 4.65 12.77
C ARG A 201 -3.08 3.37 12.05
N PRO A 202 -2.64 3.18 10.79
CA PRO A 202 -2.99 2.01 10.02
C PRO A 202 -2.36 0.74 10.60
N ARG A 203 -2.92 -0.40 10.25
CA ARG A 203 -2.35 -1.73 10.52
C ARG A 203 -1.56 -2.26 9.34
N MET A 204 -1.85 -1.75 8.14
CA MET A 204 -1.23 -2.17 6.89
C MET A 204 -1.01 -0.98 5.95
N LEU A 205 0.13 -0.99 5.26
CA LEU A 205 0.42 -0.04 4.18
C LEU A 205 0.53 -0.78 2.84
N VAL A 206 -0.12 -0.25 1.82
CA VAL A 206 0.09 -0.63 0.42
C VAL A 206 1.02 0.39 -0.21
N CYS A 207 2.24 -0.02 -0.54
CA CYS A 207 3.28 0.83 -1.13
C CYS A 207 3.33 0.57 -2.63
N ASP A 208 2.70 1.43 -3.44
CA ASP A 208 2.67 1.28 -4.90
C ASP A 208 3.84 2.05 -5.52
N GLU A 209 4.90 1.31 -5.86
CA GLU A 209 6.17 1.85 -6.40
C GLU A 209 6.72 3.06 -5.62
N ALA A 210 6.55 3.03 -4.30
CA ALA A 210 6.79 4.16 -3.40
C ALA A 210 8.22 4.72 -3.41
N VAL A 211 9.18 4.01 -3.98
CA VAL A 211 10.59 4.42 -4.04
C VAL A 211 11.14 4.51 -5.48
N ALA A 212 10.34 4.16 -6.50
CA ALA A 212 10.82 4.01 -7.88
C ALA A 212 11.31 5.32 -8.51
N ALA A 213 10.79 6.47 -8.07
CA ALA A 213 11.14 7.79 -8.59
C ALA A 213 12.25 8.50 -7.77
N LEU A 214 12.89 7.80 -6.83
CA LEU A 214 13.89 8.37 -5.94
C LEU A 214 15.30 7.96 -6.35
N ASP A 215 16.27 8.85 -6.09
CA ASP A 215 17.70 8.53 -6.24
C ASP A 215 18.07 7.36 -5.30
N VAL A 216 19.03 6.53 -5.72
CA VAL A 216 19.44 5.30 -5.02
C VAL A 216 19.74 5.53 -3.53
N SER A 217 20.42 6.65 -3.19
CA SER A 217 20.74 6.97 -1.78
C SER A 217 19.49 7.30 -0.96
N ILE A 218 18.56 8.05 -1.53
CA ILE A 218 17.29 8.42 -0.89
C ILE A 218 16.37 7.19 -0.81
N GLN A 219 16.36 6.36 -1.86
CA GLN A 219 15.65 5.08 -1.87
C GLN A 219 16.06 4.20 -0.69
N ALA A 220 17.37 3.99 -0.47
CA ALA A 220 17.86 3.19 0.65
C ALA A 220 17.39 3.74 2.01
N GLN A 221 17.40 5.06 2.19
CA GLN A 221 16.92 5.70 3.41
C GLN A 221 15.42 5.50 3.65
N VAL A 222 14.59 5.55 2.59
CA VAL A 222 13.14 5.33 2.69
C VAL A 222 12.85 3.85 2.94
N LEU A 223 13.62 2.94 2.36
CA LEU A 223 13.47 1.50 2.62
C LEU A 223 13.81 1.16 4.09
N ASN A 224 14.89 1.70 4.63
CA ASN A 224 15.23 1.55 6.04
C ASN A 224 14.12 2.11 6.94
N LEU A 225 13.56 3.29 6.60
CA LEU A 225 12.42 3.85 7.31
C LEU A 225 11.22 2.89 7.34
N PHE A 226 10.89 2.20 6.23
CA PHE A 226 9.81 1.20 6.22
C PHE A 226 10.12 0.01 7.13
N MET A 227 11.37 -0.44 7.21
CA MET A 227 11.78 -1.50 8.12
C MET A 227 11.67 -1.06 9.58
N ASP A 228 12.18 0.14 9.92
CA ASP A 228 12.07 0.70 11.27
C ASP A 228 10.61 0.83 11.71
N LEU A 229 9.73 1.33 10.82
CA LEU A 229 8.30 1.46 11.09
C LEU A 229 7.60 0.10 11.25
N ARG A 230 8.03 -0.93 10.51
CA ARG A 230 7.57 -2.31 10.71
C ARG A 230 7.86 -2.78 12.11
N ASP A 231 9.11 -2.62 12.55
CA ASP A 231 9.57 -3.11 13.83
C ASP A 231 8.99 -2.32 15.00
N GLU A 232 8.84 -0.99 14.85
CA GLU A 232 8.28 -0.11 15.89
C GLU A 232 6.75 -0.29 16.05
N LEU A 233 6.02 -0.37 14.94
CA LEU A 233 4.55 -0.29 14.92
C LEU A 233 3.87 -1.62 14.60
N GLY A 234 4.61 -2.67 14.26
CA GLY A 234 4.05 -3.95 13.85
C GLY A 234 3.28 -3.89 12.52
N LEU A 235 3.64 -2.96 11.64
CA LEU A 235 2.93 -2.74 10.38
C LEU A 235 3.11 -3.93 9.43
N ALA A 236 2.01 -4.28 8.75
CA ALA A 236 2.04 -5.14 7.58
C ALA A 236 2.20 -4.33 6.31
N TYR A 237 2.82 -4.92 5.28
CA TYR A 237 3.01 -4.25 3.99
C TYR A 237 2.58 -5.13 2.81
N LEU A 238 1.93 -4.51 1.83
CA LEU A 238 1.91 -4.98 0.44
C LEU A 238 2.81 -4.04 -0.36
N PHE A 239 4.03 -4.49 -0.65
CA PHE A 239 5.04 -3.68 -1.31
C PHE A 239 5.10 -4.01 -2.80
N ILE A 240 4.63 -3.10 -3.63
CA ILE A 240 4.59 -3.24 -5.09
C ILE A 240 5.84 -2.59 -5.67
N SER A 241 6.64 -3.36 -6.41
CA SER A 241 7.82 -2.86 -7.11
C SER A 241 8.09 -3.69 -8.36
N HIS A 242 8.76 -3.07 -9.34
CA HIS A 242 9.36 -3.77 -10.46
C HIS A 242 10.84 -4.12 -10.19
N ASP A 243 11.42 -3.62 -9.09
CA ASP A 243 12.79 -3.92 -8.69
C ASP A 243 12.80 -5.09 -7.68
N LEU A 244 13.29 -6.24 -8.16
CA LEU A 244 13.42 -7.46 -7.35
C LEU A 244 14.40 -7.31 -6.20
N SER A 245 15.41 -6.44 -6.30
CA SER A 245 16.41 -6.24 -5.24
C SER A 245 15.76 -5.58 -4.03
N VAL A 246 14.89 -4.60 -4.25
CA VAL A 246 14.08 -3.94 -3.23
C VAL A 246 13.17 -4.94 -2.53
N ILE A 247 12.43 -5.73 -3.32
CA ILE A 247 11.49 -6.72 -2.80
C ILE A 247 12.21 -7.78 -1.95
N ARG A 248 13.34 -8.28 -2.42
CA ARG A 248 14.14 -9.27 -1.66
C ARG A 248 14.69 -8.74 -0.35
N HIS A 249 14.97 -7.45 -0.28
CA HIS A 249 15.50 -6.82 0.93
C HIS A 249 14.44 -6.64 2.02
N LEU A 250 13.18 -6.35 1.64
CA LEU A 250 12.12 -5.98 2.58
C LEU A 250 11.15 -7.11 2.90
N SER A 251 10.92 -8.04 1.94
CA SER A 251 9.75 -8.92 1.98
C SER A 251 10.03 -10.24 2.68
N ASP A 252 9.03 -10.75 3.39
CA ASP A 252 9.02 -12.12 3.92
C ASP A 252 8.62 -13.11 2.82
N ARG A 253 7.71 -12.71 1.93
CA ARG A 253 7.15 -13.50 0.83
C ARG A 253 7.02 -12.66 -0.42
N VAL A 254 7.30 -13.28 -1.58
CA VAL A 254 7.14 -12.67 -2.90
C VAL A 254 5.98 -13.31 -3.64
N VAL A 255 5.19 -12.47 -4.28
CA VAL A 255 4.09 -12.84 -5.18
C VAL A 255 4.40 -12.30 -6.56
N VAL A 256 4.42 -13.17 -7.56
CA VAL A 256 4.69 -12.81 -8.95
C VAL A 256 3.38 -12.73 -9.71
N MET A 257 3.14 -11.59 -10.37
CA MET A 257 1.98 -11.38 -11.24
C MET A 257 2.37 -11.36 -12.72
N TYR A 258 1.54 -11.98 -13.53
CA TYR A 258 1.64 -11.95 -14.99
C TYR A 258 0.26 -11.89 -15.61
N LEU A 259 0.02 -10.95 -16.51
CA LEU A 259 -1.24 -10.77 -17.26
C LEU A 259 -2.51 -10.85 -16.38
N GLY A 260 -2.51 -10.17 -15.23
CA GLY A 260 -3.65 -10.08 -14.33
C GLY A 260 -3.83 -11.27 -13.39
N ARG A 261 -2.92 -12.25 -13.39
CA ARG A 261 -2.96 -13.43 -12.53
C ARG A 261 -1.75 -13.55 -11.63
N VAL A 262 -1.91 -14.15 -10.47
CA VAL A 262 -0.78 -14.61 -9.65
C VAL A 262 -0.26 -15.92 -10.23
N VAL A 263 1.00 -15.95 -10.61
CA VAL A 263 1.65 -17.14 -11.20
C VAL A 263 2.53 -17.87 -10.21
N GLU A 264 3.06 -17.18 -9.19
CA GLU A 264 3.90 -17.77 -8.17
C GLU A 264 3.76 -17.00 -6.85
N SER A 265 3.84 -17.73 -5.73
CA SER A 265 3.93 -17.16 -4.39
C SER A 265 4.87 -18.01 -3.55
N ALA A 266 5.99 -17.42 -3.12
CA ALA A 266 7.02 -18.14 -2.36
C ALA A 266 7.66 -17.26 -1.27
N PRO A 267 8.13 -17.83 -0.14
CA PRO A 267 9.01 -17.12 0.79
C PRO A 267 10.27 -16.64 0.09
N VAL A 268 10.79 -15.47 0.50
CA VAL A 268 12.00 -14.88 -0.14
C VAL A 268 13.20 -15.83 -0.11
N SER A 269 13.34 -16.68 0.91
CA SER A 269 14.39 -17.67 1.03
C SER A 269 14.44 -18.68 -0.12
N TYR A 270 13.34 -18.90 -0.84
CA TYR A 270 13.25 -19.83 -1.97
C TYR A 270 13.42 -19.15 -3.34
N THR A 271 13.40 -17.84 -3.43
CA THR A 271 13.49 -17.13 -4.73
C THR A 271 14.88 -17.19 -5.37
N HIS A 272 15.89 -17.73 -4.67
CA HIS A 272 17.23 -17.94 -5.19
C HIS A 272 17.33 -19.05 -6.24
N LEU A 273 16.39 -20.00 -6.27
CA LEU A 273 16.51 -21.23 -7.07
C LEU A 273 15.91 -21.10 -8.47
N ARG A 274 14.94 -20.20 -8.72
CA ARG A 274 14.22 -20.12 -10.01
C ARG A 274 14.54 -18.93 -10.89
N ALA A 275 15.13 -17.86 -10.38
CA ALA A 275 15.52 -16.70 -11.20
C ALA A 275 16.58 -17.01 -12.27
N HIS A 276 17.27 -18.16 -12.17
CA HIS A 276 18.21 -18.65 -13.17
C HIS A 276 17.56 -19.48 -14.30
N GLU A 277 16.37 -20.06 -14.08
CA GLU A 277 15.72 -20.93 -15.07
C GLU A 277 14.90 -20.16 -16.13
N THR A 278 14.41 -18.96 -15.81
CA THR A 278 13.62 -18.15 -16.76
C THR A 278 14.46 -17.41 -17.80
N ARG A 279 15.79 -17.37 -17.69
CA ARG A 279 16.69 -16.79 -18.72
C ARG A 279 17.12 -17.79 -19.81
N GLY A 280 16.75 -19.04 -19.73
CA GLY A 280 17.20 -20.10 -20.63
C GLY A 280 16.21 -20.60 -21.68
N ASN A 281 14.93 -20.13 -21.65
CA ASN A 281 13.89 -20.61 -22.57
C ASN A 281 13.06 -19.45 -23.14
N LEU A 282 13.69 -18.58 -23.90
CA LEU A 282 13.04 -17.70 -24.90
C LEU A 282 13.93 -17.63 -26.13
#